data_9938995e259e345d65445c0bbdc24ebe
#
_entry.id   9938995e259e345d65445c0bbdc24ebe
#
_cell.length_a   1.000
_cell.length_b   1.000
_cell.length_c   1.000
_cell.angle_alpha   90.00
_cell.angle_beta   90.00
_cell.angle_gamma   90.00
#
_symmetry.space_group_name_H-M   'P 1'
#
loop_
_entity.id
_entity.type
_entity.pdbx_description
1 polymer ?
#
loop_
_entity_poly.entity_id
_entity_poly.type
_entity_poly.pdbx_seq_one_letter_code
_entity_poly.pdbx_strand_id
1 'polypeptide(L)'
;MSTLALHRATFRITDSDLEFMVLDRETMPEHFQGYQVVREGILDNHMMAEHGFDGSTPERFKEAGRISGFMKEFGPTASMQVFEGLDFVGATVAHLFETPEAVSVWIKDIFIKDFEENVGNSVGETQQLISVQKLETSGFYDESAALKILQGGPAGVMSSTVIDFRVGRLLGVAFIGSIGNQDRLKMASDLAHSLEKRIVQVVLGAH
;
A
#
# COMPACT_ATOMS: atom_id res chain seq x y z
N MET A 1 -18.49 16.45 6.82
CA MET A 1 -17.76 17.30 5.84
C MET A 1 -18.11 16.80 4.46
N SER A 2 -18.30 17.67 3.45
CA SER A 2 -18.61 17.20 2.09
C SER A 2 -17.38 16.59 1.46
N THR A 3 -17.50 15.44 0.77
CA THR A 3 -16.44 14.77 -0.01
C THR A 3 -15.72 15.76 -0.94
N LEU A 4 -16.45 16.69 -1.54
CA LEU A 4 -15.91 17.74 -2.40
C LEU A 4 -14.93 18.68 -1.67
N ALA A 5 -15.17 18.99 -0.39
CA ALA A 5 -14.28 19.84 0.40
C ALA A 5 -12.96 19.13 0.72
N LEU A 6 -13.01 17.84 1.04
CA LEU A 6 -11.84 17.01 1.27
C LEU A 6 -11.00 16.87 -0.01
N HIS A 7 -11.63 16.61 -1.16
CA HIS A 7 -10.92 16.55 -2.45
C HIS A 7 -10.17 17.84 -2.76
N ARG A 8 -10.81 19.01 -2.57
CA ARG A 8 -10.14 20.30 -2.77
C ARG A 8 -8.98 20.52 -1.82
N ALA A 9 -9.08 20.05 -0.58
CA ALA A 9 -8.02 20.20 0.41
C ALA A 9 -6.74 19.41 0.00
N THR A 10 -6.88 18.29 -0.70
CA THR A 10 -5.72 17.50 -1.15
C THR A 10 -4.82 18.25 -2.14
N PHE A 11 -5.30 19.30 -2.82
CA PHE A 11 -4.47 20.12 -3.73
C PHE A 11 -3.46 21.02 -3.00
N ARG A 12 -3.54 21.13 -1.68
CA ARG A 12 -2.53 21.83 -0.85
C ARG A 12 -1.38 20.92 -0.44
N ILE A 13 -1.56 19.61 -0.57
CA ILE A 13 -0.58 18.61 -0.16
C ILE A 13 0.59 18.63 -1.14
N THR A 14 1.78 18.53 -0.59
CA THR A 14 3.04 18.41 -1.31
C THR A 14 3.71 17.07 -0.99
N ASP A 15 4.79 16.73 -1.66
CA ASP A 15 5.56 15.52 -1.41
C ASP A 15 6.15 15.47 0.01
N SER A 16 6.50 16.64 0.60
CA SER A 16 7.00 16.74 1.97
C SER A 16 5.94 16.42 3.05
N ASP A 17 4.66 16.41 2.70
CA ASP A 17 3.58 16.07 3.65
C ASP A 17 3.36 14.55 3.75
N LEU A 18 3.87 13.77 2.79
CA LEU A 18 3.60 12.33 2.69
C LEU A 18 4.17 11.53 3.86
N GLU A 19 5.30 11.94 4.43
CA GLU A 19 5.91 11.29 5.59
C GLU A 19 5.00 11.34 6.83
N PHE A 20 4.18 12.38 6.97
CA PHE A 20 3.22 12.53 8.06
C PHE A 20 1.92 11.76 7.84
N MET A 21 1.67 11.26 6.63
CA MET A 21 0.46 10.51 6.27
C MET A 21 0.56 9.03 6.57
N VAL A 22 1.76 8.45 6.50
CA VAL A 22 1.96 7.04 6.86
C VAL A 22 1.87 6.87 8.38
N LEU A 23 1.49 5.68 8.81
CA LEU A 23 1.28 5.41 10.24
C LEU A 23 2.60 5.40 11.01
N ASP A 24 2.53 5.84 12.25
CA ASP A 24 3.57 5.67 13.25
C ASP A 24 3.20 4.53 14.20
N ARG A 25 4.18 4.04 14.96
CA ARG A 25 4.00 2.95 15.91
C ARG A 25 2.79 3.15 16.84
N GLU A 26 2.57 4.38 17.29
CA GLU A 26 1.50 4.74 18.22
C GLU A 26 0.11 4.73 17.57
N THR A 27 0.04 4.81 16.26
CA THR A 27 -1.22 4.85 15.47
C THR A 27 -1.54 3.53 14.77
N MET A 28 -0.63 2.54 14.90
CA MET A 28 -0.85 1.22 14.33
C MET A 28 -1.97 0.46 15.04
N PRO A 29 -2.76 -0.36 14.30
CA PRO A 29 -3.74 -1.26 14.90
C PRO A 29 -3.12 -2.24 15.89
N GLU A 30 -3.93 -2.77 16.81
CA GLU A 30 -3.51 -3.69 17.88
C GLU A 30 -2.72 -4.92 17.37
N HIS A 31 -3.03 -5.40 16.17
CA HIS A 31 -2.31 -6.51 15.54
C HIS A 31 -0.80 -6.28 15.39
N PHE A 32 -0.37 -5.01 15.37
CA PHE A 32 1.04 -4.60 15.23
C PHE A 32 1.68 -4.26 16.59
N GLN A 33 1.04 -4.59 17.70
CA GLN A 33 1.62 -4.33 19.00
C GLN A 33 2.97 -5.03 19.14
N GLY A 34 4.02 -4.26 19.46
CA GLY A 34 5.40 -4.75 19.52
C GLY A 34 6.19 -4.72 18.23
N TYR A 35 5.56 -4.43 17.09
CA TYR A 35 6.26 -4.21 15.82
C TYR A 35 7.08 -2.91 15.88
N GLN A 36 8.12 -2.87 15.07
CA GLN A 36 8.97 -1.69 14.89
C GLN A 36 9.05 -1.33 13.41
N VAL A 37 9.40 -0.08 13.13
CA VAL A 37 9.75 0.35 11.77
C VAL A 37 11.05 -0.35 11.38
N VAL A 38 11.01 -1.14 10.31
CA VAL A 38 12.17 -1.86 9.77
C VAL A 38 12.71 -1.18 8.50
N ARG A 39 11.85 -0.41 7.83
CA ARG A 39 12.21 0.36 6.65
C ARG A 39 11.27 1.54 6.50
N GLU A 40 11.80 2.70 6.13
CA GLU A 40 11.01 3.88 5.74
C GLU A 40 11.75 4.70 4.70
N GLY A 41 11.03 5.46 3.90
CA GLY A 41 11.63 6.37 2.94
C GLY A 41 10.70 6.81 1.81
N ILE A 42 11.24 7.68 1.00
CA ILE A 42 10.60 8.17 -0.22
C ILE A 42 10.53 7.02 -1.24
N LEU A 43 9.38 6.88 -1.86
CA LEU A 43 9.16 6.03 -3.02
C LEU A 43 9.00 6.93 -4.25
N ASP A 44 10.08 7.18 -4.96
CA ASP A 44 10.02 7.85 -6.26
C ASP A 44 9.61 6.88 -7.39
N ASN A 45 9.50 7.37 -8.61
CA ASN A 45 9.11 6.56 -9.74
C ASN A 45 10.20 5.55 -10.18
N HIS A 46 11.49 5.81 -9.87
CA HIS A 46 12.58 4.87 -10.14
C HIS A 46 12.49 3.67 -9.21
N MET A 47 12.34 3.90 -7.91
CA MET A 47 12.18 2.81 -6.94
C MET A 47 10.92 1.98 -7.22
N MET A 48 9.83 2.62 -7.66
CA MET A 48 8.61 1.90 -8.06
C MET A 48 8.86 1.02 -9.29
N ALA A 49 9.64 1.48 -10.25
CA ALA A 49 9.96 0.70 -11.45
C ALA A 49 10.89 -0.48 -11.14
N GLU A 50 11.88 -0.31 -10.27
CA GLU A 50 12.80 -1.36 -9.82
C GLU A 50 12.09 -2.53 -9.12
N HIS A 51 10.97 -2.24 -8.43
CA HIS A 51 10.19 -3.25 -7.71
C HIS A 51 8.91 -3.68 -8.44
N GLY A 52 8.68 -3.14 -9.64
CA GLY A 52 7.53 -3.46 -10.47
C GLY A 52 7.69 -4.75 -11.28
N PHE A 53 6.72 -5.01 -12.16
CA PHE A 53 6.80 -6.07 -13.15
C PHE A 53 7.72 -5.68 -14.30
N ASP A 54 8.13 -6.66 -15.10
CA ASP A 54 8.87 -6.42 -16.35
C ASP A 54 8.13 -5.42 -17.23
N GLY A 55 8.85 -4.38 -17.69
CA GLY A 55 8.28 -3.27 -18.46
C GLY A 55 7.75 -2.11 -17.61
N SER A 56 7.83 -2.18 -16.29
CA SER A 56 7.62 -1.01 -15.45
C SER A 56 8.75 0.00 -15.66
N THR A 57 8.40 1.26 -15.93
CA THR A 57 9.36 2.34 -16.09
C THR A 57 8.96 3.57 -15.28
N PRO A 58 9.91 4.41 -14.87
CA PRO A 58 9.60 5.66 -14.19
C PRO A 58 8.69 6.57 -15.01
N GLU A 59 8.86 6.58 -16.35
CA GLU A 59 8.07 7.36 -17.29
C GLU A 59 6.61 6.90 -17.30
N ARG A 60 6.36 5.58 -17.31
CA ARG A 60 5.01 5.02 -17.25
C ARG A 60 4.25 5.49 -16.01
N PHE A 61 4.90 5.50 -14.86
CA PHE A 61 4.28 5.96 -13.61
C PHE A 61 4.05 7.46 -13.59
N LYS A 62 4.97 8.23 -14.18
CA LYS A 62 4.79 9.67 -14.35
C LYS A 62 3.65 9.99 -15.33
N GLU A 63 3.55 9.27 -16.43
CA GLU A 63 2.46 9.41 -17.41
C GLU A 63 1.10 9.03 -16.80
N ALA A 64 1.07 8.09 -15.86
CA ALA A 64 -0.10 7.78 -15.05
C ALA A 64 -0.43 8.87 -14.01
N GLY A 65 0.31 9.97 -13.97
CA GLY A 65 0.10 11.12 -13.08
C GLY A 65 0.64 10.94 -11.67
N ARG A 66 1.49 9.93 -11.41
CA ARG A 66 2.10 9.74 -10.11
C ARG A 66 3.28 10.71 -9.91
N ILE A 67 3.27 11.46 -8.82
CA ILE A 67 4.30 12.45 -8.47
C ILE A 67 5.37 11.79 -7.58
N SER A 68 4.98 11.30 -6.40
CA SER A 68 5.88 10.74 -5.41
C SER A 68 5.10 9.85 -4.43
N GLY A 69 5.80 9.21 -3.52
CA GLY A 69 5.24 8.48 -2.40
C GLY A 69 6.18 8.42 -1.21
N PHE A 70 5.65 8.02 -0.06
CA PHE A 70 6.42 7.70 1.14
C PHE A 70 5.89 6.43 1.77
N MET A 71 6.78 5.59 2.30
CA MET A 71 6.41 4.31 2.91
C MET A 71 7.02 4.15 4.29
N LYS A 72 6.30 3.41 5.14
CA LYS A 72 6.86 2.78 6.35
C LYS A 72 6.48 1.30 6.37
N GLU A 73 7.48 0.47 6.59
CA GLU A 73 7.34 -0.97 6.74
C GLU A 73 7.57 -1.36 8.20
N PHE A 74 6.75 -2.25 8.71
CA PHE A 74 6.73 -2.71 10.08
C PHE A 74 6.96 -4.20 10.14
N GLY A 75 7.88 -4.61 11.01
CA GLY A 75 8.18 -6.01 11.24
C GLY A 75 8.35 -6.31 12.73
N PRO A 76 8.31 -7.61 13.09
CA PRO A 76 8.55 -8.04 14.46
C PRO A 76 10.00 -7.76 14.87
N THR A 77 10.21 -7.44 16.14
CA THR A 77 11.56 -7.38 16.70
C THR A 77 12.20 -8.77 16.75
N ALA A 78 13.53 -8.84 16.73
CA ALA A 78 14.26 -10.11 16.78
C ALA A 78 13.86 -10.98 18.01
N SER A 79 13.51 -10.36 19.12
CA SER A 79 13.00 -11.05 20.32
C SER A 79 11.60 -11.64 20.15
N MET A 80 10.80 -11.12 19.22
CA MET A 80 9.43 -11.57 18.98
C MET A 80 9.35 -12.67 17.91
N GLN A 81 10.35 -12.81 17.04
CA GLN A 81 10.40 -13.86 16.02
C GLN A 81 10.37 -15.30 16.58
N VAL A 82 10.59 -15.44 17.89
CA VAL A 82 10.56 -16.73 18.59
C VAL A 82 9.14 -17.13 19.01
N PHE A 83 8.17 -16.22 18.95
CA PHE A 83 6.78 -16.49 19.37
C PHE A 83 5.92 -16.87 18.17
N GLU A 84 5.13 -17.94 18.33
CA GLU A 84 4.16 -18.40 17.33
C GLU A 84 3.17 -17.28 16.96
N GLY A 85 2.93 -17.10 15.65
CA GLY A 85 1.94 -16.17 15.12
C GLY A 85 2.46 -14.84 14.59
N LEU A 86 3.77 -14.55 14.68
CA LEU A 86 4.40 -13.36 14.10
C LEU A 86 5.01 -13.68 12.71
N ASP A 87 4.18 -14.20 11.83
CA ASP A 87 4.52 -14.67 10.50
C ASP A 87 4.21 -13.64 9.40
N PHE A 88 4.04 -12.37 9.77
CA PHE A 88 3.69 -11.32 8.83
C PHE A 88 4.55 -10.07 9.00
N VAL A 89 4.56 -9.26 7.96
CA VAL A 89 5.05 -7.87 7.94
C VAL A 89 3.91 -6.98 7.45
N GLY A 90 3.95 -5.71 7.80
CA GLY A 90 2.98 -4.74 7.30
C GLY A 90 3.65 -3.51 6.76
N ALA A 91 3.01 -2.84 5.81
CA ALA A 91 3.48 -1.55 5.34
C ALA A 91 2.31 -0.60 5.10
N THR A 92 2.59 0.68 5.28
CA THR A 92 1.69 1.78 4.89
C THR A 92 2.40 2.70 3.93
N VAL A 93 1.71 3.07 2.87
CA VAL A 93 2.24 3.97 1.84
C VAL A 93 1.23 5.07 1.55
N ALA A 94 1.71 6.28 1.39
CA ALA A 94 0.95 7.39 0.86
C ALA A 94 1.59 7.86 -0.46
N HIS A 95 0.81 7.91 -1.52
CA HIS A 95 1.24 8.42 -2.83
C HIS A 95 0.50 9.69 -3.18
N LEU A 96 1.18 10.60 -3.84
CA LEU A 96 0.65 11.84 -4.38
C LEU A 96 0.54 11.74 -5.90
N PHE A 97 -0.61 12.13 -6.42
CA PHE A 97 -0.90 12.19 -7.85
C PHE A 97 -1.25 13.60 -8.30
N GLU A 98 -1.24 13.83 -9.61
CA GLU A 98 -1.63 15.11 -10.20
C GLU A 98 -3.11 15.39 -10.00
N THR A 99 -3.96 14.38 -10.18
CA THR A 99 -5.43 14.50 -10.08
C THR A 99 -6.07 13.30 -9.40
N PRO A 100 -7.30 13.43 -8.88
CA PRO A 100 -8.07 12.29 -8.35
C PRO A 100 -8.36 11.22 -9.41
N GLU A 101 -8.55 11.61 -10.66
CA GLU A 101 -8.81 10.69 -11.78
C GLU A 101 -7.58 9.82 -12.08
N ALA A 102 -6.38 10.38 -11.94
CA ALA A 102 -5.14 9.64 -12.07
C ALA A 102 -5.03 8.52 -11.02
N VAL A 103 -5.49 8.77 -9.79
CA VAL A 103 -5.55 7.72 -8.75
C VAL A 103 -6.53 6.61 -9.16
N SER A 104 -7.70 6.95 -9.70
CA SER A 104 -8.67 5.94 -10.15
C SER A 104 -8.14 5.11 -11.32
N VAL A 105 -7.42 5.72 -12.25
CA VAL A 105 -6.72 5.01 -13.33
C VAL A 105 -5.63 4.10 -12.75
N TRP A 106 -4.84 4.58 -11.79
CA TRP A 106 -3.84 3.76 -11.10
C TRP A 106 -4.44 2.51 -10.48
N ILE A 107 -5.52 2.64 -9.70
CA ILE A 107 -6.17 1.49 -9.04
C ILE A 107 -6.63 0.45 -10.06
N LYS A 108 -7.20 0.88 -11.20
CA LYS A 108 -7.77 -0.02 -12.20
C LYS A 108 -6.74 -0.59 -13.16
N ASP A 109 -5.89 0.26 -13.72
CA ASP A 109 -5.05 -0.08 -14.86
C ASP A 109 -3.59 -0.38 -14.47
N ILE A 110 -3.14 0.04 -13.29
CA ILE A 110 -1.81 -0.29 -12.77
C ILE A 110 -1.91 -1.36 -11.67
N PHE A 111 -2.69 -1.10 -10.60
CA PHE A 111 -2.76 -2.04 -9.50
C PHE A 111 -3.48 -3.33 -9.87
N ILE A 112 -4.75 -3.26 -10.25
CA ILE A 112 -5.53 -4.48 -10.50
C ILE A 112 -5.04 -5.20 -11.75
N LYS A 113 -4.97 -4.48 -12.87
CA LYS A 113 -4.72 -5.06 -14.18
C LYS A 113 -3.31 -5.63 -14.31
N ASP A 114 -2.27 -4.91 -13.85
CA ASP A 114 -0.91 -5.41 -13.93
C ASP A 114 -0.75 -6.72 -13.15
N PHE A 115 -1.34 -6.82 -11.95
CA PHE A 115 -1.27 -8.07 -11.21
C PHE A 115 -2.02 -9.20 -11.91
N GLU A 116 -3.21 -8.95 -12.48
CA GLU A 116 -3.97 -9.98 -13.20
C GLU A 116 -3.26 -10.46 -14.46
N GLU A 117 -2.65 -9.56 -15.23
CA GLU A 117 -1.98 -9.88 -16.49
C GLU A 117 -0.61 -10.55 -16.28
N ASN A 118 0.00 -10.41 -15.10
CA ASN A 118 1.30 -10.98 -14.80
C ASN A 118 1.26 -12.30 -14.02
N VAL A 119 0.09 -12.92 -13.86
CA VAL A 119 0.01 -14.27 -13.27
C VAL A 119 0.82 -15.26 -14.10
N GLY A 120 1.73 -15.98 -13.46
CA GLY A 120 2.69 -16.89 -14.09
C GLY A 120 4.05 -16.25 -14.42
N ASN A 121 4.17 -14.93 -14.37
CA ASN A 121 5.41 -14.21 -14.64
C ASN A 121 6.27 -14.03 -13.37
N SER A 122 7.53 -13.70 -13.58
CA SER A 122 8.45 -13.37 -12.49
C SER A 122 8.07 -12.04 -11.82
N VAL A 123 8.29 -11.98 -10.51
CA VAL A 123 8.22 -10.77 -9.70
C VAL A 123 9.58 -10.60 -9.03
N GLY A 124 10.30 -9.58 -9.43
CA GLY A 124 11.71 -9.44 -9.06
C GLY A 124 12.55 -10.62 -9.58
N GLU A 125 13.68 -10.85 -8.93
CA GLU A 125 14.68 -11.83 -9.42
C GLU A 125 14.33 -13.30 -9.14
N THR A 126 13.58 -13.57 -8.06
CA THR A 126 13.50 -14.93 -7.50
C THR A 126 12.10 -15.44 -7.22
N GLN A 127 11.08 -14.61 -7.42
CA GLN A 127 9.70 -14.98 -7.13
C GLN A 127 8.86 -15.06 -8.41
N GLN A 128 7.83 -15.90 -8.39
CA GLN A 128 6.84 -16.02 -9.45
C GLN A 128 5.46 -15.70 -8.88
N LEU A 129 4.68 -14.91 -9.60
CA LEU A 129 3.29 -14.65 -9.28
C LEU A 129 2.43 -15.88 -9.59
N ILE A 130 1.92 -16.54 -8.56
CA ILE A 130 1.14 -17.78 -8.68
C ILE A 130 -0.33 -17.48 -8.96
N SER A 131 -0.91 -16.56 -8.19
CA SER A 131 -2.32 -16.21 -8.33
C SER A 131 -2.62 -14.83 -7.76
N VAL A 132 -3.67 -14.23 -8.29
CA VAL A 132 -4.25 -12.96 -7.82
C VAL A 132 -5.74 -13.18 -7.61
N GLN A 133 -6.25 -12.72 -6.49
CA GLN A 133 -7.67 -12.77 -6.15
C GLN A 133 -8.14 -11.37 -5.74
N LYS A 134 -9.16 -10.85 -6.40
CA LYS A 134 -9.85 -9.63 -5.94
C LYS A 134 -10.62 -9.93 -4.68
N LEU A 135 -10.50 -9.02 -3.71
CA LEU A 135 -11.23 -9.07 -2.45
C LEU A 135 -12.18 -7.88 -2.36
N GLU A 136 -13.29 -8.07 -1.65
CA GLU A 136 -14.23 -6.98 -1.43
C GLU A 136 -13.76 -6.09 -0.28
N THR A 137 -13.89 -4.79 -0.48
CA THR A 137 -13.59 -3.74 0.50
C THR A 137 -14.81 -2.88 0.75
N SER A 138 -14.90 -2.29 1.93
CA SER A 138 -15.97 -1.36 2.29
C SER A 138 -15.52 -0.37 3.35
N GLY A 139 -16.27 0.71 3.52
CA GLY A 139 -16.06 1.69 4.59
C GLY A 139 -15.06 2.79 4.26
N PHE A 140 -14.52 2.85 3.04
CA PHE A 140 -13.61 3.90 2.60
C PHE A 140 -14.36 5.14 2.11
N TYR A 141 -13.69 6.28 2.18
CA TYR A 141 -14.24 7.59 1.81
C TYR A 141 -14.61 7.68 0.34
N ASP A 142 -13.69 7.21 -0.51
CA ASP A 142 -13.82 7.24 -1.97
C ASP A 142 -13.78 5.82 -2.54
N GLU A 143 -12.94 5.61 -3.53
CA GLU A 143 -12.72 4.35 -4.21
C GLU A 143 -11.70 3.50 -3.46
N SER A 144 -11.90 2.19 -3.43
CA SER A 144 -10.92 1.24 -2.90
C SER A 144 -10.93 -0.07 -3.68
N ALA A 145 -9.81 -0.77 -3.66
CA ALA A 145 -9.66 -2.11 -4.21
C ALA A 145 -8.71 -2.93 -3.35
N ALA A 146 -8.94 -4.24 -3.28
CA ALA A 146 -8.05 -5.14 -2.57
C ALA A 146 -7.71 -6.35 -3.41
N LEU A 147 -6.46 -6.79 -3.30
CA LEU A 147 -5.95 -8.00 -3.90
C LEU A 147 -5.33 -8.90 -2.83
N LYS A 148 -5.61 -10.20 -2.94
CA LYS A 148 -4.78 -11.25 -2.35
C LYS A 148 -3.88 -11.79 -3.43
N ILE A 149 -2.57 -11.72 -3.18
CA ILE A 149 -1.52 -12.07 -4.11
C ILE A 149 -0.76 -13.27 -3.54
N LEU A 150 -0.58 -14.31 -4.33
CA LEU A 150 0.21 -15.48 -3.95
C LEU A 150 1.45 -15.55 -4.82
N GLN A 151 2.61 -15.62 -4.19
CA GLN A 151 3.91 -15.70 -4.85
C GLN A 151 4.65 -16.93 -4.36
N GLY A 152 5.46 -17.51 -5.22
CA GLY A 152 6.32 -18.65 -4.91
C GLY A 152 7.77 -18.38 -5.29
N GLY A 153 8.70 -18.90 -4.51
CA GLY A 153 10.12 -18.75 -4.74
C GLY A 153 10.95 -19.71 -3.88
N PRO A 154 12.27 -19.57 -3.86
CA PRO A 154 13.16 -20.45 -3.10
C PRO A 154 12.86 -20.50 -1.59
N ALA A 155 12.29 -19.43 -1.04
CA ALA A 155 11.87 -19.35 0.36
C ALA A 155 10.50 -19.99 0.63
N GLY A 156 9.85 -20.56 -0.39
CA GLY A 156 8.51 -21.15 -0.31
C GLY A 156 7.43 -20.23 -0.83
N VAL A 157 6.19 -20.45 -0.37
CA VAL A 157 5.02 -19.67 -0.76
C VAL A 157 4.85 -18.49 0.20
N MET A 158 4.55 -17.34 -0.36
CA MET A 158 4.21 -16.11 0.37
C MET A 158 2.87 -15.59 -0.14
N SER A 159 2.08 -15.05 0.75
CA SER A 159 0.85 -14.34 0.41
C SER A 159 0.92 -12.88 0.85
N SER A 160 0.41 -12.01 0.01
CA SER A 160 0.25 -10.60 0.35
C SER A 160 -1.23 -10.21 0.21
N THR A 161 -1.73 -9.44 1.17
CA THR A 161 -3.02 -8.75 1.06
C THR A 161 -2.74 -7.26 0.96
N VAL A 162 -3.16 -6.66 -0.14
CA VAL A 162 -2.93 -5.25 -0.45
C VAL A 162 -4.26 -4.55 -0.62
N ILE A 163 -4.42 -3.41 0.01
CA ILE A 163 -5.60 -2.55 -0.14
C ILE A 163 -5.12 -1.18 -0.61
N ASP A 164 -5.53 -0.80 -1.81
CA ASP A 164 -5.40 0.52 -2.36
C ASP A 164 -6.70 1.30 -2.13
N PHE A 165 -6.60 2.53 -1.66
CA PHE A 165 -7.77 3.41 -1.48
C PHE A 165 -7.42 4.86 -1.82
N ARG A 166 -8.43 5.61 -2.27
CA ARG A 166 -8.30 6.98 -2.70
C ARG A 166 -8.85 7.98 -1.69
N VAL A 167 -8.11 9.07 -1.46
CA VAL A 167 -8.59 10.28 -0.78
C VAL A 167 -8.27 11.48 -1.66
N GLY A 168 -9.21 11.92 -2.49
CA GLY A 168 -8.95 12.94 -3.50
C GLY A 168 -7.84 12.53 -4.45
N ARG A 169 -6.75 13.31 -4.54
CA ARG A 169 -5.57 12.97 -5.37
C ARG A 169 -4.47 12.18 -4.62
N LEU A 170 -4.79 11.64 -3.46
CA LEU A 170 -3.91 10.78 -2.69
C LEU A 170 -4.34 9.32 -2.82
N LEU A 171 -3.37 8.43 -2.94
CA LEU A 171 -3.55 6.99 -2.84
C LEU A 171 -2.91 6.51 -1.55
N GLY A 172 -3.69 5.90 -0.68
CA GLY A 172 -3.19 5.16 0.46
C GLY A 172 -3.08 3.67 0.11
N VAL A 173 -2.01 3.03 0.53
CA VAL A 173 -1.78 1.59 0.36
C VAL A 173 -1.50 0.96 1.72
N ALA A 174 -2.27 -0.06 2.06
CA ALA A 174 -2.02 -0.93 3.20
C ALA A 174 -1.63 -2.31 2.69
N PHE A 175 -0.50 -2.81 3.16
CA PHE A 175 0.09 -4.07 2.75
C PHE A 175 0.31 -4.98 3.96
N ILE A 176 -0.07 -6.25 3.84
CA ILE A 176 0.28 -7.32 4.78
C ILE A 176 0.92 -8.47 3.98
N GLY A 177 2.18 -8.75 4.26
CA GLY A 177 2.89 -9.91 3.70
C GLY A 177 3.01 -11.02 4.74
N SER A 178 2.74 -12.26 4.38
CA SER A 178 2.78 -13.43 5.27
C SER A 178 3.46 -14.62 4.59
N ILE A 179 4.09 -15.46 5.40
CA ILE A 179 4.58 -16.76 4.95
C ILE A 179 3.38 -17.71 4.76
N GLY A 180 3.41 -18.49 3.69
CA GLY A 180 2.34 -19.41 3.33
C GLY A 180 1.13 -18.70 2.69
N ASN A 181 0.03 -19.45 2.53
CA ASN A 181 -1.21 -18.93 1.96
C ASN A 181 -2.17 -18.51 3.08
N GLN A 182 -2.04 -17.28 3.55
CA GLN A 182 -2.82 -16.73 4.67
C GLN A 182 -3.95 -15.84 4.16
N ASP A 183 -5.05 -15.77 4.92
CA ASP A 183 -6.10 -14.77 4.77
C ASP A 183 -5.86 -13.65 5.79
N ARG A 184 -5.51 -12.47 5.30
CA ARG A 184 -5.20 -11.30 6.12
C ARG A 184 -6.10 -10.09 5.82
N LEU A 185 -7.25 -10.30 5.15
CA LEU A 185 -8.13 -9.20 4.74
C LEU A 185 -8.56 -8.32 5.91
N LYS A 186 -8.96 -8.93 7.04
CA LYS A 186 -9.36 -8.15 8.22
C LYS A 186 -8.22 -7.28 8.73
N MET A 187 -7.02 -7.84 8.87
CA MET A 187 -5.84 -7.12 9.35
C MET A 187 -5.44 -6.00 8.39
N ALA A 188 -5.47 -6.26 7.08
CA ALA A 188 -5.19 -5.25 6.05
C ALA A 188 -6.26 -4.14 6.05
N SER A 189 -7.53 -4.47 6.28
CA SER A 189 -8.62 -3.49 6.38
C SER A 189 -8.46 -2.59 7.62
N ASP A 190 -8.13 -3.16 8.78
CA ASP A 190 -7.89 -2.39 10.00
C ASP A 190 -6.69 -1.41 9.79
N LEU A 191 -5.63 -1.88 9.11
CA LEU A 191 -4.47 -1.06 8.76
C LEU A 191 -4.85 0.06 7.78
N ALA A 192 -5.61 -0.27 6.72
CA ALA A 192 -6.03 0.67 5.69
C ALA A 192 -6.95 1.76 6.26
N HIS A 193 -7.92 1.42 7.10
CA HIS A 193 -8.79 2.41 7.75
C HIS A 193 -8.02 3.34 8.69
N SER A 194 -7.03 2.81 9.42
CA SER A 194 -6.15 3.63 10.26
C SER A 194 -5.33 4.60 9.41
N LEU A 195 -4.80 4.13 8.27
CA LEU A 195 -4.07 4.93 7.31
C LEU A 195 -4.97 6.00 6.67
N GLU A 196 -6.19 5.65 6.24
CA GLU A 196 -7.14 6.61 5.67
C GLU A 196 -7.46 7.73 6.66
N LYS A 197 -7.73 7.37 7.92
CA LYS A 197 -7.96 8.35 8.98
C LYS A 197 -6.76 9.28 9.16
N ARG A 198 -5.53 8.75 9.13
CA ARG A 198 -4.30 9.56 9.25
C ARG A 198 -4.14 10.49 8.07
N ILE A 199 -4.32 10.01 6.83
CA ILE A 199 -4.27 10.83 5.62
C ILE A 199 -5.27 11.99 5.71
N VAL A 200 -6.54 11.70 6.09
CA VAL A 200 -7.57 12.73 6.23
C VAL A 200 -7.19 13.76 7.31
N GLN A 201 -6.62 13.33 8.43
CA GLN A 201 -6.15 14.24 9.48
C GLN A 201 -5.09 15.21 8.96
N VAL A 202 -4.07 14.71 8.24
CA VAL A 202 -3.02 15.55 7.66
C VAL A 202 -3.60 16.52 6.62
N VAL A 203 -4.46 16.04 5.72
CA VAL A 203 -5.14 16.88 4.72
C VAL A 203 -5.94 18.01 5.36
N LEU A 204 -6.48 17.79 6.55
CA LEU A 204 -7.23 18.80 7.32
C LEU A 204 -6.35 19.67 8.22
N GLY A 205 -5.02 19.47 8.21
CA GLY A 205 -4.06 20.24 9.00
C GLY A 205 -3.96 19.81 10.47
N ALA A 206 -4.38 18.59 10.80
CA ALA A 206 -4.18 18.00 12.11
C ALA A 206 -2.91 17.13 12.08
N HIS A 207 -1.80 17.71 12.54
CA HIS A 207 -0.49 17.05 12.62
C HIS A 207 -0.26 16.39 13.97
#